data_38bf3ea292a14148789f758e90cd232b
#
_entry.id   38bf3ea292a14148789f758e90cd232b
#
_cell.length_a   1.000
_cell.length_b   1.000
_cell.length_c   1.000
_cell.angle_alpha   90.00
_cell.angle_beta   90.00
_cell.angle_gamma   90.00
#
_symmetry.space_group_name_H-M   'P 1'
#
loop_
_entity.id
_entity.type
_entity.pdbx_description
1 polymer ?
#
loop_
_entity_poly.entity_id
_entity_poly.type
_entity_poly.pdbx_seq_one_letter_code
_entity_poly.pdbx_strand_id
1 'polypeptide(L)'
;FDFTAFFNYSIGNKIINGTKLATAFRAGSALGYNLNSDFDLSNRYTWIDPANGLNIGNPSNSTINTYGGIDNVITRLNELNQGANMYHPAAVTTMQLIDYAVENASFLRVNNISIGYTLPKQIVKKAWIENVRIYLTGYNLFCFTKYSGADPEVDTSSKKNAMCPGVDYAAYPKSRSFVGGINVTF
;
A
#
# COMPACT_ATOMS: atom_id res chain seq x y z
N PHE A 1 -33.38 21.89 -0.85
CA PHE A 1 -32.09 21.21 -0.90
C PHE A 1 -32.11 20.00 0.02
N ASP A 2 -31.50 18.91 -0.42
CA ASP A 2 -31.22 17.73 0.37
C ASP A 2 -29.72 17.38 0.26
N PHE A 3 -29.17 16.89 1.35
CA PHE A 3 -27.78 16.48 1.45
C PHE A 3 -27.71 15.12 2.16
N THR A 4 -26.97 14.21 1.57
CA THR A 4 -26.72 12.90 2.17
C THR A 4 -25.23 12.58 2.06
N ALA A 5 -24.64 12.10 3.14
CA ALA A 5 -23.27 11.62 3.16
C ALA A 5 -23.20 10.26 3.86
N PHE A 6 -22.48 9.32 3.25
CA PHE A 6 -22.27 8.00 3.81
C PHE A 6 -20.79 7.73 3.98
N PHE A 7 -20.41 7.33 5.18
CA PHE A 7 -19.06 7.03 5.59
C PHE A 7 -18.92 5.56 5.94
N ASN A 8 -17.78 4.98 5.62
CA ASN A 8 -17.37 3.66 6.07
C ASN A 8 -16.03 3.77 6.79
N TYR A 9 -15.85 3.04 7.87
CA TYR A 9 -14.59 3.05 8.61
C TYR A 9 -14.29 1.68 9.21
N SER A 10 -13.00 1.43 9.41
CA SER A 10 -12.48 0.30 10.18
C SER A 10 -11.32 0.78 11.03
N ILE A 11 -11.25 0.29 12.27
CA ILE A 11 -10.20 0.67 13.21
C ILE A 11 -9.56 -0.59 13.78
N GLY A 12 -8.22 -0.62 13.79
CA GLY A 12 -7.43 -1.70 14.36
C GLY A 12 -7.24 -2.91 13.47
N ASN A 13 -7.82 -2.93 12.26
CA ASN A 13 -7.57 -4.00 11.31
C ASN A 13 -6.15 -3.94 10.76
N LYS A 14 -5.60 -5.12 10.48
CA LYS A 14 -4.29 -5.29 9.84
C LYS A 14 -4.48 -6.01 8.51
N ILE A 15 -3.61 -5.68 7.56
CA ILE A 15 -3.60 -6.30 6.23
C ILE A 15 -2.17 -6.69 5.87
N ILE A 16 -2.03 -7.77 5.13
CA ILE A 16 -0.76 -8.17 4.54
C ILE A 16 -0.62 -7.45 3.20
N ASN A 17 0.34 -6.54 3.12
CA ASN A 17 0.68 -5.86 1.87
C ASN A 17 1.56 -6.79 1.02
N GLY A 18 0.94 -7.58 0.17
CA GLY A 18 1.62 -8.54 -0.69
C GLY A 18 2.51 -7.88 -1.75
N THR A 19 2.16 -6.68 -2.19
CA THR A 19 3.01 -5.90 -3.12
C THR A 19 4.30 -5.47 -2.42
N LYS A 20 4.21 -4.95 -1.20
CA LYS A 20 5.36 -4.60 -0.38
C LYS A 20 6.20 -5.84 -0.07
N LEU A 21 5.56 -6.96 0.25
CA LEU A 21 6.23 -8.23 0.47
C LEU A 21 6.99 -8.70 -0.77
N ALA A 22 6.39 -8.66 -1.95
CA ALA A 22 7.01 -9.08 -3.20
C ALA A 22 8.24 -8.24 -3.58
N THR A 23 8.26 -6.97 -3.20
CA THR A 23 9.40 -6.05 -3.44
C THR A 23 10.44 -6.03 -2.31
N ALA A 24 10.23 -6.84 -1.26
CA ALA A 24 11.13 -6.96 -0.12
C ALA A 24 12.18 -8.07 -0.28
N PHE A 25 12.01 -8.98 -1.24
CA PHE A 25 12.90 -10.11 -1.46
C PHE A 25 13.49 -10.07 -2.86
N ARG A 26 14.77 -10.40 -2.95
CA ARG A 26 15.40 -10.78 -4.21
C ARG A 26 15.13 -12.27 -4.45
N ALA A 27 13.89 -12.63 -4.65
CA ALA A 27 13.52 -14.00 -4.99
C ALA A 27 14.02 -14.26 -6.41
N GLY A 28 15.09 -15.05 -6.53
CA GLY A 28 15.63 -15.60 -7.75
C GLY A 28 15.51 -14.75 -9.03
N SER A 29 16.29 -14.98 -10.03
CA SER A 29 16.29 -14.25 -11.31
C SER A 29 14.95 -14.23 -12.09
N ALA A 30 13.91 -14.88 -11.58
CA ALA A 30 12.64 -15.08 -12.29
C ALA A 30 11.60 -13.94 -12.14
N LEU A 31 11.68 -13.10 -11.11
CA LEU A 31 10.60 -12.16 -10.85
C LEU A 31 10.84 -10.73 -11.36
N GLY A 32 12.09 -10.34 -11.67
CA GLY A 32 12.40 -9.06 -12.33
C GLY A 32 11.87 -7.80 -11.61
N TYR A 33 11.44 -7.91 -10.35
CA TYR A 33 10.94 -6.76 -9.60
C TYR A 33 12.09 -5.95 -9.02
N ASN A 34 11.96 -4.64 -9.06
CA ASN A 34 12.82 -3.75 -8.31
C ASN A 34 12.54 -3.89 -6.82
N LEU A 35 13.59 -3.76 -6.00
CA LEU A 35 13.43 -3.69 -4.55
C LEU A 35 12.72 -2.39 -4.16
N ASN A 36 11.97 -2.43 -3.07
CA ASN A 36 11.40 -1.25 -2.45
C ASN A 36 12.53 -0.29 -2.00
N SER A 37 12.27 1.01 -2.04
CA SER A 37 13.21 2.06 -1.59
C SER A 37 13.64 1.93 -0.13
N ASP A 38 12.86 1.26 0.71
CA ASP A 38 13.24 0.96 2.10
C ASP A 38 14.52 0.11 2.20
N PHE A 39 14.88 -0.60 1.10
CA PHE A 39 16.08 -1.41 0.98
C PHE A 39 17.25 -0.67 0.32
N ASP A 40 17.27 0.64 0.35
CA ASP A 40 18.44 1.42 -0.08
C ASP A 40 19.69 1.03 0.72
N LEU A 41 20.87 1.22 0.11
CA LEU A 41 22.19 0.87 0.70
C LEU A 41 22.41 1.54 2.06
N SER A 42 21.87 2.72 2.27
CA SER A 42 21.97 3.44 3.55
C SER A 42 21.11 2.86 4.68
N ASN A 43 20.14 2.01 4.35
CA ASN A 43 19.14 1.53 5.30
C ASN A 43 19.14 0.03 5.50
N ARG A 44 19.76 -0.72 4.60
CA ARG A 44 19.82 -2.19 4.63
C ARG A 44 21.15 -2.72 5.10
N TYR A 45 21.12 -3.86 5.76
CA TYR A 45 22.32 -4.63 6.07
C TYR A 45 23.04 -5.04 4.79
N THR A 46 24.34 -4.79 4.69
CA THR A 46 25.17 -5.17 3.54
C THR A 46 26.31 -6.10 3.93
N TRP A 47 26.62 -7.06 3.06
CA TRP A 47 27.73 -8.00 3.19
C TRP A 47 28.91 -7.65 2.27
N ILE A 48 28.67 -6.77 1.33
CA ILE A 48 29.65 -6.36 0.33
C ILE A 48 30.14 -4.97 0.69
N ASP A 49 31.44 -4.80 0.84
CA ASP A 49 32.01 -3.48 0.99
C ASP A 49 31.94 -2.72 -0.36
N PRO A 50 31.21 -1.61 -0.44
CA PRO A 50 31.05 -0.86 -1.69
C PRO A 50 32.36 -0.21 -2.17
N ALA A 51 33.36 -0.07 -1.29
CA ALA A 51 34.64 0.54 -1.65
C ALA A 51 35.49 -0.38 -2.54
N ASN A 52 35.38 -1.70 -2.40
CA ASN A 52 36.25 -2.65 -3.10
C ASN A 52 35.51 -3.89 -3.65
N GLY A 53 34.19 -4.03 -3.39
CA GLY A 53 33.37 -5.12 -3.84
C GLY A 53 33.61 -6.46 -3.12
N LEU A 54 34.40 -6.49 -2.04
CA LEU A 54 34.70 -7.71 -1.30
C LEU A 54 33.55 -8.12 -0.38
N ASN A 55 33.32 -9.42 -0.30
CA ASN A 55 32.36 -9.99 0.64
C ASN A 55 32.97 -10.05 2.03
N ILE A 56 32.50 -9.19 2.94
CA ILE A 56 32.93 -9.10 4.34
C ILE A 56 31.97 -9.77 5.32
N GLY A 57 30.75 -10.14 4.87
CA GLY A 57 29.80 -10.89 5.69
C GLY A 57 30.11 -12.37 5.78
N ASN A 58 30.80 -12.93 4.74
CA ASN A 58 31.37 -14.28 4.74
C ASN A 58 32.74 -14.20 4.04
N PRO A 59 33.76 -13.69 4.74
CA PRO A 59 35.03 -13.36 4.12
C PRO A 59 35.85 -14.63 3.79
N SER A 60 36.46 -14.63 2.60
CA SER A 60 37.50 -15.58 2.24
C SER A 60 38.81 -15.23 2.93
N ASN A 61 39.77 -16.17 2.95
CA ASN A 61 41.11 -15.90 3.47
C ASN A 61 41.79 -14.73 2.75
N SER A 62 41.56 -14.57 1.44
CA SER A 62 42.11 -13.44 0.68
C SER A 62 41.46 -12.13 1.11
N THR A 63 40.15 -12.11 1.39
CA THR A 63 39.44 -10.95 1.94
C THR A 63 40.03 -10.57 3.30
N ILE A 64 40.19 -11.55 4.21
CA ILE A 64 40.77 -11.31 5.54
C ILE A 64 42.18 -10.72 5.44
N ASN A 65 43.01 -11.25 4.57
CA ASN A 65 44.35 -10.73 4.35
C ASN A 65 44.34 -9.28 3.79
N THR A 66 43.39 -8.97 2.90
CA THR A 66 43.24 -7.61 2.35
C THR A 66 42.96 -6.57 3.43
N TYR A 67 42.18 -6.95 4.44
CA TYR A 67 41.88 -6.08 5.59
C TYR A 67 42.91 -6.16 6.72
N GLY A 68 43.92 -7.02 6.61
CA GLY A 68 44.95 -7.18 7.65
C GLY A 68 44.47 -7.96 8.88
N GLY A 69 43.45 -8.76 8.75
CA GLY A 69 42.93 -9.63 9.80
C GLY A 69 41.41 -9.63 9.94
N ILE A 70 40.88 -10.66 10.61
CA ILE A 70 39.45 -10.85 10.77
C ILE A 70 38.81 -9.75 11.63
N ASP A 71 39.51 -9.22 12.62
CA ASP A 71 39.00 -8.15 13.49
C ASP A 71 38.74 -6.86 12.70
N ASN A 72 39.58 -6.54 11.72
CA ASN A 72 39.40 -5.40 10.83
C ASN A 72 38.19 -5.61 9.90
N VAL A 73 37.94 -6.83 9.42
CA VAL A 73 36.76 -7.16 8.63
C VAL A 73 35.50 -6.98 9.48
N ILE A 74 35.48 -7.44 10.70
CA ILE A 74 34.35 -7.27 11.63
C ILE A 74 34.10 -5.81 11.94
N THR A 75 35.16 -5.04 12.20
CA THR A 75 35.06 -3.60 12.43
C THR A 75 34.42 -2.91 11.21
N ARG A 76 34.92 -3.20 10.03
CA ARG A 76 34.40 -2.65 8.78
C ARG A 76 32.94 -3.03 8.52
N LEU A 77 32.57 -4.29 8.78
CA LEU A 77 31.19 -4.76 8.65
C LEU A 77 30.25 -3.99 9.59
N ASN A 78 30.67 -3.77 10.83
CA ASN A 78 29.90 -3.02 11.82
C ASN A 78 29.75 -1.54 11.43
N GLU A 79 30.82 -0.91 10.94
CA GLU A 79 30.79 0.48 10.45
C GLU A 79 29.78 0.65 9.31
N LEU A 80 29.84 -0.24 8.32
CA LEU A 80 28.95 -0.18 7.15
C LEU A 80 27.49 -0.41 7.49
N ASN A 81 27.21 -1.18 8.53
CA ASN A 81 25.85 -1.52 8.95
C ASN A 81 25.37 -0.72 10.16
N GLN A 82 26.12 0.30 10.58
CA GLN A 82 25.71 1.19 11.66
C GLN A 82 24.44 1.94 11.26
N GLY A 83 23.34 1.68 11.99
CA GLY A 83 22.03 2.28 11.69
C GLY A 83 21.19 1.55 10.64
N ALA A 84 21.68 0.46 10.08
CA ALA A 84 20.88 -0.40 9.20
C ALA A 84 19.72 -1.02 10.01
N ASN A 85 18.49 -0.84 9.53
CA ASN A 85 17.28 -1.36 10.15
C ASN A 85 16.54 -2.37 9.25
N MET A 86 17.03 -2.59 8.03
CA MET A 86 16.49 -3.55 7.08
C MET A 86 17.49 -4.70 6.85
N TYR A 87 16.97 -5.91 6.70
CA TYR A 87 17.78 -7.09 6.38
C TYR A 87 18.35 -7.00 4.96
N HIS A 88 19.38 -7.85 4.68
CA HIS A 88 19.90 -7.98 3.33
C HIS A 88 18.94 -8.77 2.43
N PRO A 89 18.41 -8.21 1.33
CA PRO A 89 17.35 -8.84 0.54
C PRO A 89 17.74 -10.19 -0.10
N ALA A 90 19.04 -10.41 -0.33
CA ALA A 90 19.57 -11.67 -0.87
C ALA A 90 19.81 -12.75 0.18
N ALA A 91 19.66 -12.43 1.47
CA ALA A 91 19.78 -13.42 2.55
C ALA A 91 18.65 -14.45 2.54
N VAL A 92 17.52 -14.09 1.92
CA VAL A 92 16.33 -14.94 1.85
C VAL A 92 16.03 -15.25 0.39
N THR A 93 16.13 -16.51 0.02
CA THR A 93 15.92 -17.00 -1.36
C THR A 93 14.46 -17.28 -1.68
N THR A 94 13.62 -17.38 -0.66
CA THR A 94 12.18 -17.68 -0.79
C THR A 94 11.39 -16.60 -0.08
N MET A 95 10.32 -16.14 -0.71
CA MET A 95 9.40 -15.15 -0.11
C MET A 95 8.79 -15.73 1.16
N GLN A 96 9.01 -15.05 2.28
CA GLN A 96 8.48 -15.41 3.59
C GLN A 96 7.59 -14.27 4.10
N LEU A 97 6.54 -14.63 4.83
CA LEU A 97 5.73 -13.65 5.53
C LEU A 97 6.53 -13.05 6.69
N ILE A 98 6.72 -11.76 6.67
CA ILE A 98 7.46 -10.99 7.68
C ILE A 98 6.62 -9.81 8.16
N ASP A 99 6.88 -9.37 9.38
CA ASP A 99 6.18 -8.24 10.02
C ASP A 99 6.21 -6.95 9.20
N TYR A 100 7.26 -6.76 8.42
CA TYR A 100 7.41 -5.64 7.48
C TYR A 100 6.23 -5.47 6.52
N ALA A 101 5.59 -6.58 6.11
CA ALA A 101 4.46 -6.57 5.20
C ALA A 101 3.10 -6.48 5.90
N VAL A 102 3.07 -6.58 7.23
CA VAL A 102 1.84 -6.48 8.03
C VAL A 102 1.62 -5.05 8.45
N GLU A 103 0.66 -4.38 7.83
CA GLU A 103 0.38 -2.97 8.06
C GLU A 103 -0.96 -2.73 8.76
N ASN A 104 -1.04 -1.58 9.43
CA ASN A 104 -2.30 -1.08 9.96
C ASN A 104 -3.14 -0.54 8.79
N ALA A 105 -4.29 -1.16 8.56
CA ALA A 105 -5.24 -0.80 7.52
C ALA A 105 -6.47 -0.07 8.06
N SER A 106 -6.35 0.58 9.20
CA SER A 106 -7.41 1.47 9.69
C SER A 106 -7.68 2.56 8.68
N PHE A 107 -8.95 2.83 8.42
CA PHE A 107 -9.34 3.85 7.45
C PHE A 107 -10.67 4.51 7.81
N LEU A 108 -10.88 5.68 7.25
CA LEU A 108 -12.16 6.37 7.13
C LEU A 108 -12.38 6.71 5.65
N ARG A 109 -13.45 6.18 5.08
CA ARG A 109 -13.80 6.41 3.68
C ARG A 109 -15.09 7.21 3.57
N VAL A 110 -15.07 8.21 2.70
CA VAL A 110 -16.27 8.92 2.24
C VAL A 110 -16.80 8.16 1.04
N ASN A 111 -17.76 7.26 1.28
CA ASN A 111 -18.29 6.37 0.25
C ASN A 111 -19.12 7.13 -0.78
N ASN A 112 -20.04 7.96 -0.33
CA ASN A 112 -20.78 8.84 -1.22
C ASN A 112 -21.20 10.12 -0.53
N ILE A 113 -21.30 11.16 -1.31
CA ILE A 113 -21.94 12.42 -0.98
C ILE A 113 -22.91 12.74 -2.10
N SER A 114 -24.18 13.00 -1.73
CA SER A 114 -25.22 13.40 -2.67
C SER A 114 -25.80 14.74 -2.26
N ILE A 115 -25.92 15.62 -3.24
CA ILE A 115 -26.58 16.91 -3.09
C ILE A 115 -27.72 16.93 -4.08
N GLY A 116 -28.92 17.22 -3.61
CA GLY A 116 -30.12 17.33 -4.42
C GLY A 116 -30.80 18.70 -4.26
N TYR A 117 -31.43 19.10 -5.33
CA TYR A 117 -32.28 20.29 -5.31
C TYR A 117 -33.62 19.97 -5.98
N THR A 118 -34.70 20.14 -5.23
CA THR A 118 -36.05 20.02 -5.75
C THR A 118 -36.57 21.40 -6.10
N LEU A 119 -37.01 21.57 -7.33
CA LEU A 119 -37.53 22.85 -7.81
C LEU A 119 -38.81 23.21 -7.09
N PRO A 120 -39.04 24.50 -6.78
CA PRO A 120 -40.28 24.97 -6.18
C PRO A 120 -41.50 24.65 -7.05
N LYS A 121 -42.58 24.18 -6.46
CA LYS A 121 -43.82 23.79 -7.14
C LYS A 121 -44.41 24.90 -8.00
N GLN A 122 -44.18 26.15 -7.65
CA GLN A 122 -44.65 27.34 -8.42
C GLN A 122 -44.06 27.43 -9.81
N ILE A 123 -42.81 26.93 -10.01
CA ILE A 123 -42.12 26.93 -11.29
C ILE A 123 -42.58 25.77 -12.15
N VAL A 124 -42.65 24.57 -11.59
CA VAL A 124 -42.92 23.31 -12.32
C VAL A 124 -44.37 23.12 -12.71
N LYS A 125 -45.32 23.62 -11.93
CA LYS A 125 -46.75 23.56 -12.23
C LYS A 125 -47.16 24.21 -13.55
N LYS A 126 -46.40 25.20 -14.02
CA LYS A 126 -46.67 25.84 -15.30
C LYS A 126 -46.43 24.92 -16.50
N ALA A 127 -45.70 23.86 -16.32
CA ALA A 127 -45.35 22.87 -17.34
C ALA A 127 -46.10 21.53 -17.16
N TRP A 128 -47.17 21.48 -16.35
CA TRP A 128 -47.91 20.24 -16.00
C TRP A 128 -47.02 19.17 -15.33
N ILE A 129 -45.96 19.61 -14.67
CA ILE A 129 -45.02 18.77 -13.95
C ILE A 129 -45.31 18.88 -12.46
N GLU A 130 -45.40 17.74 -11.76
CA GLU A 130 -45.64 17.71 -10.34
C GLU A 130 -44.38 18.00 -9.52
N ASN A 131 -43.24 17.41 -9.95
CA ASN A 131 -41.99 17.56 -9.23
C ASN A 131 -40.77 17.42 -10.18
N VAL A 132 -39.74 18.23 -9.95
CA VAL A 132 -38.43 18.10 -10.60
C VAL A 132 -37.35 18.15 -9.54
N ARG A 133 -36.55 17.10 -9.47
CA ARG A 133 -35.36 17.03 -8.60
C ARG A 133 -34.12 16.81 -9.44
N ILE A 134 -33.15 17.68 -9.28
CA ILE A 134 -31.80 17.59 -9.87
C ILE A 134 -30.87 17.14 -8.76
N TYR A 135 -29.99 16.16 -9.03
CA TYR A 135 -29.03 15.70 -8.05
C TYR A 135 -27.66 15.43 -8.65
N LEU A 136 -26.65 15.53 -7.79
CA LEU A 136 -25.27 15.14 -8.08
C LEU A 136 -24.77 14.27 -6.93
N THR A 137 -24.25 13.09 -7.25
CA THR A 137 -23.66 12.16 -6.28
C THR A 137 -22.24 11.84 -6.67
N GLY A 138 -21.31 11.99 -5.74
CA GLY A 138 -19.94 11.53 -5.88
C GLY A 138 -19.69 10.29 -5.05
N TYR A 139 -19.03 9.29 -5.62
CA TYR A 139 -18.71 8.02 -4.98
C TYR A 139 -17.20 7.87 -4.77
N ASN A 140 -16.81 7.22 -3.68
CA ASN A 140 -15.42 6.93 -3.30
C ASN A 140 -14.53 8.17 -3.31
N LEU A 141 -15.03 9.28 -2.77
CA LEU A 141 -14.40 10.60 -2.92
C LEU A 141 -13.04 10.67 -2.20
N PHE A 142 -12.98 10.18 -0.97
CA PHE A 142 -11.80 10.24 -0.13
C PHE A 142 -11.65 8.97 0.70
N CYS A 143 -10.41 8.54 0.90
CA CYS A 143 -10.03 7.51 1.86
C CYS A 143 -8.86 8.03 2.70
N PHE A 144 -9.07 8.17 4.00
CA PHE A 144 -8.05 8.59 4.95
C PHE A 144 -7.51 7.34 5.63
N THR A 145 -6.24 7.01 5.40
CA THR A 145 -5.58 5.83 5.94
C THR A 145 -4.07 6.06 6.07
N LYS A 146 -3.42 5.27 6.92
CA LYS A 146 -1.97 5.16 7.01
C LYS A 146 -1.43 3.95 6.25
N TYR A 147 -2.29 3.15 5.65
CA TYR A 147 -1.90 2.02 4.84
C TYR A 147 -1.10 2.49 3.60
N SER A 148 0.03 1.84 3.32
CA SER A 148 0.93 2.23 2.23
C SER A 148 0.51 1.70 0.86
N GLY A 149 -0.39 0.70 0.81
CA GLY A 149 -0.93 0.15 -0.43
C GLY A 149 -2.04 1.03 -1.03
N ALA A 150 -2.59 0.57 -2.13
CA ALA A 150 -3.53 1.34 -2.94
C ALA A 150 -4.91 1.51 -2.28
N ASP A 151 -5.40 0.50 -1.55
CA ASP A 151 -6.72 0.54 -0.92
C ASP A 151 -6.75 -0.40 0.32
N PRO A 152 -7.07 0.09 1.54
CA PRO A 152 -7.10 -0.71 2.76
C PRO A 152 -8.30 -1.67 2.86
N GLU A 153 -9.27 -1.60 1.96
CA GLU A 153 -10.46 -2.48 1.93
C GLU A 153 -10.36 -3.61 0.91
N VAL A 154 -9.20 -3.79 0.27
CA VAL A 154 -9.04 -4.86 -0.71
C VAL A 154 -8.72 -6.19 -0.04
N ASP A 155 -9.22 -7.24 -0.64
CA ASP A 155 -8.86 -8.62 -0.35
C ASP A 155 -8.68 -9.36 -1.67
N THR A 156 -7.42 -9.69 -1.94
CA THR A 156 -7.01 -10.43 -3.14
C THR A 156 -6.67 -11.87 -2.82
N SER A 157 -7.00 -12.35 -1.62
CA SER A 157 -6.83 -13.76 -1.29
C SER A 157 -7.53 -14.61 -2.34
N SER A 158 -6.80 -15.54 -2.96
CA SER A 158 -7.36 -16.40 -4.00
C SER A 158 -8.58 -17.14 -3.46
N LYS A 159 -9.70 -17.04 -4.16
CA LYS A 159 -11.00 -17.63 -3.83
C LYS A 159 -11.75 -16.99 -2.66
N LYS A 160 -11.42 -15.76 -2.27
CA LYS A 160 -12.11 -15.07 -1.15
C LYS A 160 -12.26 -15.99 0.06
N ASN A 161 -11.15 -16.60 0.48
CA ASN A 161 -11.16 -17.51 1.60
C ASN A 161 -11.48 -16.72 2.87
N ALA A 162 -12.65 -16.95 3.42
CA ALA A 162 -13.09 -16.29 4.65
C ALA A 162 -12.18 -16.55 5.87
N MET A 163 -11.33 -17.58 5.79
CA MET A 163 -10.35 -17.92 6.82
C MET A 163 -9.03 -17.14 6.70
N CYS A 164 -8.80 -16.46 5.59
CA CYS A 164 -7.59 -15.65 5.36
C CYS A 164 -7.95 -14.29 4.75
N PRO A 165 -8.78 -13.49 5.43
CA PRO A 165 -9.09 -12.14 4.96
C PRO A 165 -7.87 -11.22 5.15
N GLY A 166 -7.82 -10.15 4.37
CA GLY A 166 -6.83 -9.08 4.59
C GLY A 166 -5.49 -9.32 3.92
N VAL A 167 -5.48 -9.84 2.70
CA VAL A 167 -4.31 -9.88 1.83
C VAL A 167 -4.52 -8.94 0.65
N ASP A 168 -3.64 -7.96 0.50
CA ASP A 168 -3.57 -7.08 -0.67
C ASP A 168 -2.38 -7.48 -1.55
N TYR A 169 -2.66 -8.04 -2.73
CA TYR A 169 -1.65 -8.34 -3.74
C TYR A 169 -2.02 -7.68 -5.05
N ALA A 170 -1.47 -6.47 -5.27
CA ALA A 170 -1.67 -5.69 -6.50
C ALA A 170 -3.15 -5.47 -6.87
N ALA A 171 -4.01 -5.29 -5.87
CA ALA A 171 -5.42 -4.99 -6.11
C ALA A 171 -5.60 -3.61 -6.73
N TYR A 172 -6.52 -3.53 -7.67
CA TYR A 172 -6.91 -2.24 -8.24
C TYR A 172 -7.76 -1.45 -7.22
N PRO A 173 -7.39 -0.20 -6.90
CA PRO A 173 -8.16 0.62 -5.95
C PRO A 173 -9.54 0.97 -6.50
N LYS A 174 -10.49 1.24 -5.60
CA LYS A 174 -11.82 1.72 -5.96
C LYS A 174 -11.71 3.06 -6.70
N SER A 175 -12.36 3.15 -7.86
CA SER A 175 -12.39 4.38 -8.65
C SER A 175 -13.35 5.43 -8.06
N ARG A 176 -13.04 6.70 -8.23
CA ARG A 176 -13.99 7.80 -7.99
C ARG A 176 -14.95 7.88 -9.15
N SER A 177 -16.23 8.10 -8.87
CA SER A 177 -17.23 8.32 -9.88
C SER A 177 -18.21 9.43 -9.48
N PHE A 178 -18.74 10.12 -10.48
CA PHE A 178 -19.74 11.16 -10.30
C PHE A 178 -20.95 10.83 -11.14
N VAL A 179 -22.10 10.90 -10.53
CA VAL A 179 -23.40 10.65 -11.18
C VAL A 179 -24.28 11.86 -10.98
N GLY A 180 -24.71 12.47 -12.08
CA GLY A 180 -25.71 13.52 -12.11
C GLY A 180 -27.00 13.00 -12.71
N GLY A 181 -28.15 13.42 -12.18
CA GLY A 181 -29.43 13.01 -12.70
C GLY A 181 -30.55 14.01 -12.43
N ILE A 182 -31.63 13.85 -13.19
CA ILE A 182 -32.84 14.65 -13.06
C ILE A 182 -34.02 13.67 -12.95
N ASN A 183 -34.78 13.78 -11.87
CA ASN A 183 -36.04 13.04 -11.68
C ASN A 183 -37.20 14.00 -11.96
N VAL A 184 -38.09 13.58 -12.84
CA VAL A 184 -39.28 14.34 -13.23
C VAL A 184 -40.52 13.47 -12.93
N THR A 185 -41.48 14.02 -12.22
CA THR A 185 -42.79 13.40 -11.94
C THR A 185 -43.85 14.27 -12.54
N PHE A 186 -44.78 13.63 -13.30
CA PHE A 186 -45.88 14.27 -13.97
C PHE A 186 -47.19 14.02 -13.24
#